data_42d14024a09099b65148a4813f294e46
#
_entry.id   42d14024a09099b65148a4813f294e46
#
_cell.length_a   1.000
_cell.length_b   1.000
_cell.length_c   1.000
_cell.angle_alpha   90.00
_cell.angle_beta   90.00
_cell.angle_gamma   90.00
#
_symmetry.space_group_name_H-M   'P 1'
#
loop_
_entity.id
_entity.type
_entity.pdbx_description
1 polymer ?
#
loop_
_entity_poly.entity_id
_entity_poly.type
_entity_poly.pdbx_seq_one_letter_code
_entity_poly.pdbx_strand_id
1 'polypeptide(L)'
;MAEEDLQRFLKKVRDLQAFVAATEADPALRQRLTDCSTHQEVVDLAAAQGFAIGRRWGERGESPPAEGNLLAAPGPAAGQENTTVLRQGSHWRLERIHSCGARSPEGFWYDQVEHEWVCLLQGQARLRFEDEEAARSLQRGDQLSIPPHRRHRIESTDGGGGTIWLALFWWEASP
;
A
#
# COMPACT_ATOMS: atom_id res chain seq x y z
N MET A 1 6.85 19.98 4.72
CA MET A 1 6.11 18.82 4.16
C MET A 1 6.91 18.09 3.07
N ALA A 2 7.29 18.74 1.98
CA ALA A 2 8.08 18.07 0.92
C ALA A 2 9.42 17.51 1.40
N GLU A 3 10.12 18.21 2.27
CA GLU A 3 11.42 17.79 2.81
C GLU A 3 11.32 16.56 3.71
N GLU A 4 10.32 16.49 4.59
CA GLU A 4 10.11 15.33 5.46
C GLU A 4 9.71 14.08 4.69
N ASP A 5 8.94 14.26 3.60
CA ASP A 5 8.56 13.16 2.72
C ASP A 5 9.77 12.66 1.92
N LEU A 6 10.60 13.57 1.43
CA LEU A 6 11.86 13.23 0.77
C LEU A 6 12.79 12.47 1.72
N GLN A 7 12.94 12.93 2.95
CA GLN A 7 13.78 12.27 3.95
C GLN A 7 13.29 10.86 4.31
N ARG A 8 11.98 10.68 4.42
CA ARG A 8 11.36 9.35 4.60
C ARG A 8 11.61 8.42 3.41
N PHE A 9 11.46 8.94 2.19
CA PHE A 9 11.78 8.19 0.98
C PHE A 9 13.24 7.77 0.94
N LEU A 10 14.15 8.72 1.13
CA LEU A 10 15.59 8.43 1.15
C LEU A 10 15.97 7.44 2.26
N LYS A 11 15.28 7.49 3.40
CA LYS A 11 15.45 6.48 4.46
C LYS A 11 15.03 5.09 3.99
N LYS A 12 13.86 4.95 3.36
CA LYS A 12 13.39 3.65 2.84
C LYS A 12 14.33 3.07 1.78
N VAL A 13 14.83 3.91 0.87
CA VAL A 13 15.81 3.48 -0.13
C VAL A 13 17.09 2.98 0.53
N ARG A 14 17.59 3.70 1.53
CA ARG A 14 18.78 3.26 2.30
C ARG A 14 18.52 1.96 3.05
N ASP A 15 17.36 1.84 3.71
CA ASP A 15 17.01 0.62 4.45
C ASP A 15 16.88 -0.58 3.50
N LEU A 16 16.32 -0.40 2.30
CA LEU A 16 16.24 -1.45 1.28
C LEU A 16 17.64 -1.88 0.81
N GLN A 17 18.49 -0.92 0.48
CA GLN A 17 19.88 -1.21 0.06
C GLN A 17 20.66 -1.92 1.17
N ALA A 18 20.50 -1.48 2.42
CA ALA A 18 21.15 -2.10 3.57
C ALA A 18 20.61 -3.53 3.83
N PHE A 19 19.32 -3.75 3.66
CA PHE A 19 18.73 -5.09 3.76
C PHE A 19 19.25 -6.03 2.68
N VAL A 20 19.34 -5.58 1.42
CA VAL A 20 19.96 -6.35 0.34
C VAL A 20 21.39 -6.72 0.68
N ALA A 21 22.21 -5.76 1.09
CA ALA A 21 23.60 -6.02 1.47
C ALA A 21 23.71 -7.00 2.67
N ALA A 22 22.80 -6.91 3.65
CA ALA A 22 22.75 -7.87 4.76
C ALA A 22 22.44 -9.29 4.30
N THR A 23 21.51 -9.45 3.33
CA THR A 23 21.18 -10.78 2.78
C THR A 23 22.30 -11.36 1.92
N GLU A 24 23.14 -10.52 1.32
CA GLU A 24 24.34 -10.96 0.59
C GLU A 24 25.44 -11.42 1.54
N ALA A 25 25.56 -10.78 2.70
CA ALA A 25 26.58 -11.06 3.69
C ALA A 25 26.24 -12.23 4.63
N ASP A 26 24.96 -12.51 4.86
CA ASP A 26 24.47 -13.55 5.77
C ASP A 26 23.67 -14.64 5.02
N PRO A 27 24.29 -15.85 4.80
CA PRO A 27 23.62 -16.96 4.16
C PRO A 27 22.34 -17.44 4.88
N ALA A 28 22.29 -17.32 6.21
CA ALA A 28 21.09 -17.72 6.98
C ALA A 28 19.94 -16.74 6.75
N LEU A 29 20.22 -15.45 6.71
CA LEU A 29 19.23 -14.42 6.36
C LEU A 29 18.75 -14.58 4.93
N ARG A 30 19.67 -14.87 4.00
CA ARG A 30 19.37 -15.16 2.60
C ARG A 30 18.43 -16.36 2.45
N GLN A 31 18.68 -17.44 3.20
CA GLN A 31 17.79 -18.60 3.19
C GLN A 31 16.40 -18.24 3.70
N ARG A 32 16.30 -17.52 4.80
CA ARG A 32 15.00 -17.05 5.33
C ARG A 32 14.25 -16.15 4.34
N LEU A 33 14.98 -15.33 3.57
CA LEU A 33 14.38 -14.50 2.51
C LEU A 33 13.85 -15.36 1.37
N THR A 34 14.59 -16.42 0.98
CA THR A 34 14.16 -17.37 -0.06
C THR A 34 12.92 -18.16 0.39
N ASP A 35 12.78 -18.43 1.68
CA ASP A 35 11.65 -19.16 2.26
C ASP A 35 10.38 -18.27 2.39
N CYS A 36 10.49 -16.95 2.21
CA CYS A 36 9.35 -16.06 2.19
C CYS A 36 8.48 -16.32 0.95
N SER A 37 7.20 -16.60 1.18
CA SER A 37 6.21 -16.87 0.13
C SER A 37 5.42 -15.62 -0.26
N THR A 38 5.44 -14.59 0.58
CA THR A 38 4.67 -13.35 0.39
C THR A 38 5.55 -12.12 0.60
N HIS A 39 5.15 -11.02 -0.04
CA HIS A 39 5.83 -9.74 0.18
C HIS A 39 5.76 -9.29 1.65
N GLN A 40 4.67 -9.58 2.35
CA GLN A 40 4.55 -9.23 3.76
C GLN A 40 5.58 -9.96 4.61
N GLU A 41 5.83 -11.24 4.37
CA GLU A 41 6.89 -11.99 5.06
C GLU A 41 8.27 -11.39 4.83
N VAL A 42 8.54 -10.87 3.61
CA VAL A 42 9.78 -10.15 3.31
C VAL A 42 9.87 -8.85 4.11
N VAL A 43 8.78 -8.08 4.19
CA VAL A 43 8.72 -6.85 4.98
C VAL A 43 8.91 -7.12 6.46
N ASP A 44 8.26 -8.16 7.00
CA ASP A 44 8.37 -8.57 8.40
C ASP A 44 9.78 -9.08 8.72
N LEU A 45 10.37 -9.85 7.80
CA LEU A 45 11.76 -10.30 7.93
C LEU A 45 12.74 -9.12 7.97
N ALA A 46 12.57 -8.15 7.09
CA ALA A 46 13.39 -6.93 7.07
C ALA A 46 13.20 -6.11 8.34
N ALA A 47 11.96 -5.95 8.81
CA ALA A 47 11.65 -5.23 10.05
C ALA A 47 12.28 -5.90 11.27
N ALA A 48 12.28 -7.25 11.34
CA ALA A 48 12.96 -8.01 12.39
C ALA A 48 14.48 -7.82 12.38
N GLN A 49 15.07 -7.40 11.26
CA GLN A 49 16.48 -7.03 11.12
C GLN A 49 16.72 -5.52 11.30
N GLY A 50 15.69 -4.73 11.62
CA GLY A 50 15.78 -3.29 11.82
C GLY A 50 15.67 -2.43 10.56
N PHE A 51 15.28 -3.01 9.41
CA PHE A 51 15.12 -2.31 8.14
C PHE A 51 13.65 -2.01 7.83
N ALA A 52 13.31 -0.74 7.60
CA ALA A 52 11.94 -0.32 7.27
C ALA A 52 11.75 -0.25 5.74
N ILE A 53 11.47 -1.39 5.11
CA ILE A 53 11.28 -1.49 3.64
C ILE A 53 9.82 -1.54 3.19
N GLY A 54 8.86 -1.32 4.10
CA GLY A 54 7.41 -1.47 3.87
C GLY A 54 6.92 -1.00 2.49
N ARG A 55 5.83 -1.60 2.05
CA ARG A 55 5.28 -1.56 0.70
C ARG A 55 4.82 -0.19 0.23
N ARG A 56 4.24 0.61 1.13
CA ARG A 56 3.64 1.91 0.83
C ARG A 56 4.12 2.99 1.80
N TRP A 57 4.01 4.24 1.39
CA TRP A 57 4.21 5.38 2.28
C TRP A 57 3.19 5.31 3.42
N GLY A 58 3.68 5.21 4.66
CA GLY A 58 2.83 5.29 5.85
C GLY A 58 2.32 3.97 6.41
N GLU A 59 2.66 2.82 5.86
CA GLU A 59 2.28 1.52 6.43
C GLU A 59 2.82 1.35 7.86
N ARG A 60 1.93 1.53 8.83
CA ARG A 60 2.04 0.93 10.15
C ARG A 60 1.04 -0.22 10.15
N GLY A 61 1.54 -1.45 10.19
CA GLY A 61 0.69 -2.62 10.37
C GLY A 61 0.03 -2.58 11.74
N GLU A 62 -1.13 -1.96 11.85
CA GLU A 62 -2.02 -2.21 12.96
C GLU A 62 -2.76 -3.52 12.65
N SER A 63 -2.70 -4.46 13.57
CA SER A 63 -3.58 -5.63 13.49
C SER A 63 -5.02 -5.12 13.53
N PRO A 64 -5.88 -5.48 12.57
CA PRO A 64 -7.25 -5.00 12.55
C PRO A 64 -7.98 -5.48 13.81
N PRO A 65 -8.88 -4.69 14.36
CA PRO A 65 -9.80 -5.20 15.35
C PRO A 65 -10.56 -6.39 14.74
N ALA A 66 -10.71 -7.45 15.50
CA ALA A 66 -11.41 -8.66 15.04
C ALA A 66 -12.84 -8.35 14.58
N GLU A 67 -13.45 -7.32 15.16
CA GLU A 67 -14.80 -6.84 14.90
C GLU A 67 -14.81 -5.30 15.02
N GLY A 68 -15.69 -4.64 14.27
CA GLY A 68 -15.87 -3.20 14.38
C GLY A 68 -16.41 -2.55 13.09
N ASN A 69 -16.60 -1.25 13.17
CA ASN A 69 -17.02 -0.45 12.03
C ASN A 69 -15.81 0.05 11.25
N LEU A 70 -15.71 -0.31 9.98
CA LEU A 70 -14.62 0.09 9.10
C LEU A 70 -14.49 1.62 8.94
N LEU A 71 -15.58 2.35 9.15
CA LEU A 71 -15.64 3.80 9.01
C LEU A 71 -15.31 4.55 10.31
N ALA A 72 -15.29 3.86 11.47
CA ALA A 72 -15.13 4.50 12.77
C ALA A 72 -13.66 4.69 13.21
N ALA A 73 -12.71 4.14 12.49
CA ALA A 73 -11.31 4.29 12.85
C ALA A 73 -10.81 5.72 12.62
N PRO A 74 -9.96 6.26 13.52
CA PRO A 74 -9.38 7.57 13.33
C PRO A 74 -8.62 7.66 12.00
N GLY A 75 -8.74 8.81 11.35
CA GLY A 75 -8.05 9.08 10.11
C GLY A 75 -6.55 9.32 10.31
N PRO A 76 -5.75 9.15 9.26
CA PRO A 76 -4.37 9.57 9.25
C PRO A 76 -4.24 11.09 9.29
N ALA A 77 -3.05 11.60 9.55
CA ALA A 77 -2.79 13.03 9.43
C ALA A 77 -2.99 13.52 7.98
N ALA A 78 -3.24 14.82 7.82
CA ALA A 78 -3.40 15.41 6.51
C ALA A 78 -2.21 15.13 5.58
N GLY A 79 -2.49 14.76 4.34
CA GLY A 79 -1.51 14.34 3.33
C GLY A 79 -1.01 12.91 3.50
N GLN A 80 -1.56 12.12 4.44
CA GLN A 80 -1.12 10.76 4.72
C GLN A 80 -2.19 9.72 4.40
N GLU A 81 -1.72 8.47 4.35
CA GLU A 81 -2.54 7.29 4.14
C GLU A 81 -2.13 6.19 5.12
N ASN A 82 -3.12 5.50 5.71
CA ASN A 82 -2.93 4.32 6.54
C ASN A 82 -3.60 3.11 5.88
N THR A 83 -2.87 2.01 5.80
CA THR A 83 -3.39 0.73 5.31
C THR A 83 -3.49 -0.26 6.45
N THR A 84 -4.61 -0.98 6.52
CA THR A 84 -4.85 -2.04 7.50
C THR A 84 -5.29 -3.30 6.76
N VAL A 85 -4.54 -4.39 6.90
CA VAL A 85 -4.96 -5.70 6.38
C VAL A 85 -6.09 -6.24 7.25
N LEU A 86 -7.28 -6.36 6.70
CA LEU A 86 -8.47 -6.86 7.41
C LEU A 86 -8.49 -8.38 7.45
N ARG A 87 -8.20 -9.02 6.33
CA ARG A 87 -8.16 -10.47 6.15
C ARG A 87 -7.17 -10.81 5.05
N GLN A 88 -6.58 -11.97 5.12
CA GLN A 88 -5.69 -12.47 4.08
C GLN A 88 -5.70 -14.00 4.00
N GLY A 89 -5.35 -14.53 2.85
CA GLY A 89 -5.12 -15.94 2.57
C GLY A 89 -3.84 -16.12 1.76
N SER A 90 -3.60 -17.33 1.28
CA SER A 90 -2.35 -17.64 0.55
C SER A 90 -2.16 -16.81 -0.72
N HIS A 91 -3.27 -16.41 -1.39
CA HIS A 91 -3.22 -15.76 -2.70
C HIS A 91 -4.13 -14.53 -2.78
N TRP A 92 -4.51 -13.98 -1.64
CA TRP A 92 -5.35 -12.77 -1.59
C TRP A 92 -5.19 -12.06 -0.25
N ARG A 93 -5.46 -10.75 -0.25
CA ARG A 93 -5.61 -9.93 0.95
C ARG A 93 -6.70 -8.88 0.75
N LEU A 94 -7.41 -8.61 1.82
CA LEU A 94 -8.42 -7.56 1.91
C LEU A 94 -7.88 -6.46 2.83
N GLU A 95 -7.84 -5.25 2.32
CA GLU A 95 -7.29 -4.09 3.01
C GLU A 95 -8.34 -2.99 3.17
N ARG A 96 -8.30 -2.30 4.30
CA ARG A 96 -8.87 -0.97 4.44
C ARG A 96 -7.75 0.05 4.23
N ILE A 97 -7.96 0.96 3.30
CA ILE A 97 -7.06 2.07 3.06
C ILE A 97 -7.78 3.34 3.48
N HIS A 98 -7.17 4.15 4.34
CA HIS A 98 -7.72 5.42 4.79
C HIS A 98 -6.75 6.53 4.39
N SER A 99 -7.18 7.40 3.48
CA SER A 99 -6.38 8.49 2.92
C SER A 99 -6.98 9.83 3.37
N CYS A 100 -6.17 10.76 3.82
CA CYS A 100 -6.60 12.11 4.22
C CYS A 100 -5.87 13.17 3.38
N GLY A 101 -6.46 13.61 2.26
CA GLY A 101 -5.81 14.54 1.34
C GLY A 101 -4.52 13.98 0.70
N ALA A 102 -4.34 12.67 0.74
CA ALA A 102 -3.19 12.00 0.16
C ALA A 102 -3.28 11.96 -1.37
N ARG A 103 -2.13 11.98 -2.01
CA ARG A 103 -1.98 11.84 -3.46
C ARG A 103 -0.66 11.18 -3.80
N SER A 104 -0.59 10.52 -4.94
CA SER A 104 0.66 10.00 -5.46
C SER A 104 1.65 11.11 -5.76
N PRO A 105 2.94 10.95 -5.46
CA PRO A 105 3.98 11.90 -5.87
C PRO A 105 3.96 12.17 -7.38
N GLU A 106 4.47 13.32 -7.80
CA GLU A 106 4.60 13.63 -9.22
C GLU A 106 5.48 12.58 -9.93
N GLY A 107 5.03 12.12 -11.10
CA GLY A 107 5.71 11.09 -11.88
C GLY A 107 5.60 9.67 -11.33
N PHE A 108 5.02 9.47 -10.14
CA PHE A 108 4.85 8.13 -9.58
C PHE A 108 3.59 7.45 -10.13
N TRP A 109 3.75 6.17 -10.49
CA TRP A 109 2.68 5.27 -10.91
C TRP A 109 2.80 3.96 -10.14
N TYR A 110 1.69 3.49 -9.62
CA TYR A 110 1.60 2.12 -9.12
C TYR A 110 1.68 1.16 -10.29
N ASP A 111 2.52 0.15 -10.15
CA ASP A 111 2.66 -0.98 -11.06
C ASP A 111 2.81 -2.23 -10.20
N GLN A 112 1.87 -3.13 -10.25
CA GLN A 112 1.77 -4.27 -9.36
C GLN A 112 1.40 -5.54 -10.13
N VAL A 113 1.87 -6.69 -9.63
CA VAL A 113 1.61 -8.01 -10.22
C VAL A 113 0.26 -8.59 -9.79
N GLU A 114 -0.34 -8.00 -8.75
CA GLU A 114 -1.64 -8.43 -8.25
C GLU A 114 -2.79 -7.81 -9.05
N HIS A 115 -3.88 -8.54 -9.16
CA HIS A 115 -5.17 -7.95 -9.43
C HIS A 115 -5.60 -7.13 -8.21
N GLU A 116 -6.28 -6.02 -8.45
CA GLU A 116 -6.88 -5.21 -7.41
C GLU A 116 -8.34 -4.91 -7.76
N TRP A 117 -9.22 -5.12 -6.80
CA TRP A 117 -10.55 -4.55 -6.81
C TRP A 117 -10.68 -3.58 -5.66
N VAL A 118 -11.14 -2.39 -5.94
CA VAL A 118 -11.28 -1.33 -4.94
C VAL A 118 -12.69 -0.77 -4.95
N CYS A 119 -13.26 -0.57 -3.76
CA CYS A 119 -14.54 0.09 -3.55
C CYS A 119 -14.37 1.26 -2.58
N LEU A 120 -14.92 2.41 -2.93
CA LEU A 120 -14.86 3.62 -2.10
C LEU A 120 -16.03 3.62 -1.11
N LEU A 121 -15.72 3.47 0.19
CA LEU A 121 -16.73 3.38 1.25
C LEU A 121 -17.11 4.77 1.80
N GLN A 122 -16.18 5.74 1.77
CA GLN A 122 -16.36 7.10 2.28
C GLN A 122 -15.51 8.09 1.51
N GLY A 123 -15.96 9.36 1.45
CA GLY A 123 -15.26 10.46 0.80
C GLY A 123 -15.34 10.40 -0.71
N GLN A 124 -14.37 11.00 -1.35
CA GLN A 124 -14.22 11.06 -2.80
C GLN A 124 -12.76 10.98 -3.19
N ALA A 125 -12.48 10.60 -4.43
CA ALA A 125 -11.13 10.51 -4.96
C ALA A 125 -11.07 10.74 -6.46
N ARG A 126 -9.87 11.04 -6.94
CA ARG A 126 -9.53 10.99 -8.36
C ARG A 126 -8.40 9.99 -8.57
N LEU A 127 -8.68 8.98 -9.39
CA LEU A 127 -7.72 7.96 -9.80
C LEU A 127 -7.49 8.06 -11.30
N ARG A 128 -6.24 8.06 -11.71
CA ARG A 128 -5.85 8.12 -13.12
C ARG A 128 -5.12 6.84 -13.51
N PHE A 129 -5.52 6.29 -14.64
CA PHE A 129 -4.74 5.26 -15.35
C PHE A 129 -3.80 5.92 -16.34
N GLU A 130 -2.61 5.32 -16.54
CA GLU A 130 -1.63 5.86 -17.50
C GLU A 130 -2.14 5.78 -18.94
N ASP A 131 -2.95 4.77 -19.25
CA ASP A 131 -3.58 4.51 -20.55
C ASP A 131 -4.86 5.35 -20.80
N GLU A 132 -5.21 6.28 -19.88
CA GLU A 132 -6.40 7.14 -20.03
C GLU A 132 -6.01 8.62 -20.02
N GLU A 133 -6.67 9.42 -20.87
CA GLU A 133 -6.43 10.86 -20.96
C GLU A 133 -6.89 11.63 -19.72
N ALA A 134 -7.97 11.16 -19.08
CA ALA A 134 -8.58 11.83 -17.94
C ALA A 134 -8.61 10.95 -16.69
N ALA A 135 -8.47 11.58 -15.52
CA ALA A 135 -8.67 10.90 -14.26
C ALA A 135 -10.15 10.59 -14.03
N ARG A 136 -10.43 9.43 -13.49
CA ARG A 136 -11.76 9.01 -13.03
C ARG A 136 -12.07 9.65 -11.71
N SER A 137 -13.21 10.33 -11.60
CA SER A 137 -13.74 10.80 -10.33
C SER A 137 -14.56 9.69 -9.69
N LEU A 138 -14.24 9.38 -8.44
CA LEU A 138 -14.87 8.34 -7.66
C LEU A 138 -15.55 8.94 -6.44
N GLN A 139 -16.73 8.46 -6.15
CA GLN A 139 -17.53 8.79 -4.98
C GLN A 139 -17.94 7.53 -4.22
N ARG A 140 -18.50 7.71 -3.05
CA ARG A 140 -18.95 6.60 -2.21
C ARG A 140 -19.82 5.60 -2.99
N GLY A 141 -19.45 4.33 -2.96
CA GLY A 141 -20.10 3.21 -3.64
C GLY A 141 -19.49 2.89 -5.01
N ASP A 142 -18.67 3.78 -5.57
CA ASP A 142 -17.97 3.48 -6.81
C ASP A 142 -16.91 2.41 -6.60
N GLN A 143 -16.71 1.57 -7.61
CA GLN A 143 -15.75 0.48 -7.60
C GLN A 143 -14.96 0.43 -8.90
N LEU A 144 -13.74 -0.09 -8.82
CA LEU A 144 -12.87 -0.32 -9.96
C LEU A 144 -12.19 -1.68 -9.84
N SER A 145 -11.96 -2.31 -11.00
CA SER A 145 -11.03 -3.45 -11.11
C SER A 145 -9.78 -2.99 -11.85
N ILE A 146 -8.63 -3.28 -11.27
CA ILE A 146 -7.32 -2.91 -11.77
C ILE A 146 -6.56 -4.21 -12.06
N PRO A 147 -6.38 -4.58 -13.34
CA PRO A 147 -5.60 -5.77 -13.69
C PRO A 147 -4.12 -5.61 -13.32
N PRO A 148 -3.36 -6.70 -13.23
CA PRO A 148 -1.91 -6.67 -13.10
C PRO A 148 -1.27 -5.74 -14.13
N HIS A 149 -0.25 -5.00 -13.70
CA HIS A 149 0.54 -4.09 -14.53
C HIS A 149 -0.23 -2.93 -15.17
N ARG A 150 -1.53 -2.75 -14.86
CA ARG A 150 -2.23 -1.54 -15.27
C ARG A 150 -1.81 -0.38 -14.39
N ARG A 151 -0.90 0.43 -14.89
CA ARG A 151 -0.32 1.55 -14.17
C ARG A 151 -1.37 2.61 -13.84
N HIS A 152 -1.44 2.98 -12.57
CA HIS A 152 -2.40 3.95 -12.07
C HIS A 152 -1.80 4.80 -10.95
N ARG A 153 -2.47 5.90 -10.61
CA ARG A 153 -2.08 6.80 -9.52
C ARG A 153 -3.29 7.47 -8.90
N ILE A 154 -3.14 7.89 -7.66
CA ILE A 154 -4.13 8.73 -6.97
C ILE A 154 -3.76 10.21 -7.21
N GLU A 155 -4.64 10.97 -7.86
CA GLU A 155 -4.45 12.41 -8.06
C GLU A 155 -4.91 13.21 -6.85
N SER A 156 -6.00 12.77 -6.19
CA SER A 156 -6.49 13.41 -4.97
C SER A 156 -7.39 12.49 -4.17
N THR A 157 -7.45 12.71 -2.86
CA THR A 157 -8.42 12.14 -1.93
C THR A 157 -9.01 13.25 -1.08
N ASP A 158 -10.13 12.96 -0.39
CA ASP A 158 -10.80 13.92 0.50
C ASP A 158 -9.89 14.27 1.71
N GLY A 159 -9.71 15.57 1.96
CA GLY A 159 -8.92 16.07 3.08
C GLY A 159 -9.74 16.38 4.34
N GLY A 160 -11.05 16.45 4.23
CA GLY A 160 -11.93 16.79 5.36
C GLY A 160 -12.27 15.60 6.24
N GLY A 161 -13.08 14.69 5.70
CA GLY A 161 -13.46 13.44 6.37
C GLY A 161 -12.59 12.23 6.04
N GLY A 162 -11.66 12.42 5.13
CA GLY A 162 -10.85 11.34 4.56
C GLY A 162 -11.60 10.48 3.55
N THR A 163 -10.84 9.74 2.78
CA THR A 163 -11.32 8.74 1.82
C THR A 163 -11.02 7.35 2.36
N ILE A 164 -12.05 6.51 2.51
CA ILE A 164 -11.89 5.14 2.98
C ILE A 164 -12.21 4.20 1.83
N TRP A 165 -11.25 3.34 1.53
CA TRP A 165 -11.31 2.33 0.51
C TRP A 165 -11.35 0.94 1.13
N LEU A 166 -12.09 0.05 0.51
CA LEU A 166 -11.97 -1.39 0.69
C LEU A 166 -11.28 -1.93 -0.55
N ALA A 167 -10.11 -2.52 -0.39
CA ALA A 167 -9.31 -3.04 -1.48
C ALA A 167 -9.07 -4.54 -1.32
N LEU A 168 -9.42 -5.31 -2.34
CA LEU A 168 -9.14 -6.74 -2.45
C LEU A 168 -8.03 -6.93 -3.48
N PHE A 169 -6.93 -7.50 -3.04
CA PHE A 169 -5.81 -7.91 -3.91
C PHE A 169 -5.78 -9.43 -4.02
N TRP A 170 -5.52 -9.94 -5.21
CA TRP A 170 -5.31 -11.37 -5.42
C TRP A 170 -4.30 -11.61 -6.54
N TRP A 171 -3.68 -12.77 -6.50
CA TRP A 171 -2.71 -13.22 -7.49
C TRP A 171 -2.84 -14.72 -7.73
N GLU A 172 -2.43 -15.18 -8.89
CA GLU A 172 -2.42 -16.60 -9.20
C GLU A 172 -1.24 -17.26 -8.47
N ALA A 173 -1.44 -18.52 -8.07
CA ALA A 173 -0.33 -19.32 -7.58
C ALA A 173 0.71 -19.46 -8.69
N SER A 174 1.97 -19.20 -8.40
CA SER A 174 3.03 -19.55 -9.33
C SER A 174 3.01 -21.06 -9.56
N PRO A 175 3.12 -21.53 -10.83
CA PRO A 175 3.12 -22.94 -11.17
C PRO A 175 4.29 -23.71 -10.55
#